data_64830f9a927807eb2b4b3a3a50cc340a
#
_entry.id   64830f9a927807eb2b4b3a3a50cc340a
#
_cell.length_a   1.000
_cell.length_b   1.000
_cell.length_c   1.000
_cell.angle_alpha   90.00
_cell.angle_beta   90.00
_cell.angle_gamma   90.00
#
_symmetry.space_group_name_H-M   'P 1'
#
loop_
_entity.id
_entity.type
_entity.pdbx_description
1 polymer ?
#
loop_
_entity_poly.entity_id
_entity_poly.type
_entity_poly.pdbx_seq_one_letter_code
_entity_poly.pdbx_strand_id
1 'polypeptide(L)'
;IVQRATEYAQSLGIELRHVQSNHEGALIDALHAARDWADGVILNAGAYTHTSIALYDAIRAVGLPTIEVHLTNIYAREPFRHQSVIAPACVGQISGFGAHSYLLAVQAMAYLLQKTAEQV
;
A
#
# COMPACT_ATOMS: atom_id res chain seq x y z
N ILE A 1 5.50 -12.80 -7.10
CA ILE A 1 5.19 -11.36 -6.94
C ILE A 1 6.03 -10.75 -5.82
N VAL A 2 6.00 -11.36 -4.65
CA VAL A 2 6.73 -10.84 -3.48
C VAL A 2 8.24 -10.84 -3.72
N GLN A 3 8.78 -11.92 -4.29
CA GLN A 3 10.21 -12.02 -4.55
C GLN A 3 10.69 -10.92 -5.51
N ARG A 4 9.96 -10.69 -6.60
CA ARG A 4 10.32 -9.65 -7.57
C ARG A 4 10.25 -8.26 -6.96
N ALA A 5 9.22 -7.99 -6.17
CA ALA A 5 9.09 -6.71 -5.49
C ALA A 5 10.23 -6.50 -4.49
N THR A 6 10.58 -7.54 -3.74
CA THR A 6 11.67 -7.49 -2.76
C THR A 6 13.00 -7.20 -3.44
N GLU A 7 13.31 -7.90 -4.53
CA GLU A 7 14.55 -7.68 -5.28
C GLU A 7 14.61 -6.28 -5.88
N TYR A 8 13.50 -5.82 -6.43
CA TYR A 8 13.44 -4.46 -6.99
C TYR A 8 13.64 -3.41 -5.90
N ALA A 9 12.99 -3.59 -4.75
CA ALA A 9 13.16 -2.69 -3.62
C ALA A 9 14.61 -2.62 -3.18
N GLN A 10 15.28 -3.77 -3.08
CA GLN A 10 16.70 -3.82 -2.71
C GLN A 10 17.57 -3.05 -3.70
N SER A 11 17.25 -3.12 -5.00
CA SER A 11 17.97 -2.37 -6.02
C SER A 11 17.84 -0.85 -5.84
N LEU A 12 16.80 -0.40 -5.14
CA LEU A 12 16.56 1.01 -4.84
C LEU A 12 16.99 1.39 -3.41
N GLY A 13 17.62 0.49 -2.69
CA GLY A 13 18.06 0.74 -1.33
C GLY A 13 16.96 0.62 -0.28
N ILE A 14 15.90 -0.11 -0.59
CA ILE A 14 14.74 -0.29 0.28
C ILE A 14 14.69 -1.73 0.79
N GLU A 15 14.53 -1.89 2.12
CA GLU A 15 14.20 -3.18 2.71
C GLU A 15 12.69 -3.35 2.70
N LEU A 16 12.20 -4.39 2.03
CA LEU A 16 10.78 -4.71 1.96
C LEU A 16 10.45 -5.88 2.86
N ARG A 17 9.47 -5.70 3.73
CA ARG A 17 8.89 -6.78 4.54
C ARG A 17 7.46 -7.01 4.09
N HIS A 18 7.04 -8.26 4.06
CA HIS A 18 5.76 -8.66 3.51
C HIS A 18 4.88 -9.29 4.58
N VAL A 19 3.61 -8.88 4.61
CA VAL A 19 2.57 -9.47 5.43
C VAL A 19 1.36 -9.76 4.55
N GLN A 20 0.77 -10.92 4.69
CA GLN A 20 -0.47 -11.28 3.99
C GLN A 20 -1.45 -11.87 4.98
N SER A 21 -2.73 -11.43 4.88
CA SER A 21 -3.80 -11.97 5.69
C SER A 21 -5.14 -11.74 5.02
N ASN A 22 -6.07 -12.66 5.23
CA ASN A 22 -7.46 -12.52 4.81
C ASN A 22 -8.32 -11.85 5.88
N HIS A 23 -7.73 -11.51 7.03
CA HIS A 23 -8.45 -10.96 8.17
C HIS A 23 -8.20 -9.47 8.32
N GLU A 24 -9.30 -8.72 8.40
CA GLU A 24 -9.23 -7.27 8.55
C GLU A 24 -8.43 -6.86 9.80
N GLY A 25 -8.68 -7.51 10.92
CA GLY A 25 -7.96 -7.20 12.17
C GLY A 25 -6.46 -7.45 12.06
N ALA A 26 -6.05 -8.50 11.36
CA ALA A 26 -4.63 -8.80 11.17
C ALA A 26 -3.95 -7.74 10.30
N LEU A 27 -4.65 -7.22 9.29
CA LEU A 27 -4.12 -6.13 8.46
C LEU A 27 -3.97 -4.85 9.30
N ILE A 28 -4.94 -4.56 10.15
CA ILE A 28 -4.89 -3.41 11.05
C ILE A 28 -3.73 -3.55 12.03
N ASP A 29 -3.55 -4.73 12.62
CA ASP A 29 -2.44 -4.99 13.53
C ASP A 29 -1.09 -4.82 12.84
N ALA A 30 -0.98 -5.27 11.57
CA ALA A 30 0.26 -5.10 10.80
C ALA A 30 0.55 -3.61 10.55
N LEU A 31 -0.48 -2.81 10.26
CA LEU A 31 -0.33 -1.36 10.11
C LEU A 31 0.16 -0.72 11.40
N HIS A 32 -0.43 -1.07 12.53
CA HIS A 32 0.00 -0.55 13.82
C HIS A 32 1.44 -0.93 14.14
N ALA A 33 1.83 -2.18 13.86
CA ALA A 33 3.20 -2.65 14.07
C ALA A 33 4.19 -1.94 13.16
N ALA A 34 3.79 -1.60 11.93
CA ALA A 34 4.66 -0.92 10.98
C ALA A 34 5.15 0.43 11.49
N ARG A 35 4.39 1.09 12.36
CA ARG A 35 4.80 2.36 12.97
C ARG A 35 6.17 2.27 13.63
N ASP A 36 6.52 1.11 14.18
CA ASP A 36 7.74 0.95 14.96
C ASP A 36 8.98 0.72 14.10
N TRP A 37 8.83 0.39 12.81
CA TRP A 37 9.98 0.02 12.00
C TRP A 37 9.94 0.52 10.56
N ALA A 38 8.77 0.83 10.00
CA ALA A 38 8.64 1.15 8.58
C ALA A 38 8.68 2.66 8.34
N ASP A 39 9.11 3.04 7.15
CA ASP A 39 9.06 4.42 6.66
C ASP A 39 7.85 4.66 5.75
N GLY A 40 7.25 3.61 5.25
CA GLY A 40 6.08 3.68 4.37
C GLY A 40 5.39 2.34 4.24
N VAL A 41 4.21 2.35 3.63
CA VAL A 41 3.38 1.16 3.47
C VAL A 41 2.86 1.06 2.04
N ILE A 42 2.91 -0.15 1.49
CA ILE A 42 2.23 -0.47 0.24
C ILE A 42 1.11 -1.45 0.60
N LEU A 43 -0.13 -1.06 0.35
CA LEU A 43 -1.29 -1.81 0.84
C LEU A 43 -2.19 -2.26 -0.31
N ASN A 44 -2.34 -3.57 -0.45
CA ASN A 44 -3.40 -4.17 -1.23
C ASN A 44 -4.42 -4.76 -0.27
N ALA A 45 -5.48 -4.03 0.00
CA ALA A 45 -6.50 -4.43 0.97
C ALA A 45 -7.55 -5.37 0.36
N GLY A 46 -7.45 -5.67 -0.94
CA GLY A 46 -8.44 -6.52 -1.60
C GLY A 46 -9.84 -5.93 -1.50
N ALA A 47 -10.80 -6.77 -1.17
CA ALA A 47 -12.19 -6.33 -1.05
C ALA A 47 -12.43 -5.36 0.11
N TYR A 48 -11.58 -5.37 1.13
CA TYR A 48 -11.70 -4.41 2.24
C TYR A 48 -11.48 -2.97 1.80
N THR A 49 -10.86 -2.75 0.65
CA THR A 49 -10.71 -1.43 0.03
C THR A 49 -12.04 -0.71 -0.08
N HIS A 50 -13.10 -1.47 -0.35
CA HIS A 50 -14.43 -0.92 -0.68
C HIS A 50 -15.35 -0.83 0.52
N THR A 51 -14.96 -1.38 1.68
CA THR A 51 -15.86 -1.54 2.82
C THR A 51 -15.27 -1.13 4.16
N SER A 52 -13.94 -1.15 4.31
CA SER A 52 -13.35 -1.07 5.65
C SER A 52 -13.03 0.35 6.09
N ILE A 53 -13.93 0.93 6.86
CA ILE A 53 -13.67 2.19 7.57
C ILE A 53 -12.59 1.99 8.62
N ALA A 54 -12.54 0.79 9.23
CA ALA A 54 -11.51 0.49 10.23
C ALA A 54 -10.09 0.53 9.64
N LEU A 55 -9.90 0.05 8.40
CA LEU A 55 -8.61 0.19 7.72
C LEU A 55 -8.30 1.65 7.42
N TYR A 56 -9.28 2.42 6.97
CA TYR A 56 -9.11 3.86 6.75
C TYR A 56 -8.60 4.52 8.03
N ASP A 57 -9.23 4.25 9.15
CA ASP A 57 -8.85 4.82 10.43
C ASP A 57 -7.43 4.41 10.83
N ALA A 58 -7.07 3.14 10.61
CA ALA A 58 -5.74 2.63 10.93
C ALA A 58 -4.65 3.32 10.10
N ILE A 59 -4.87 3.50 8.81
CA ILE A 59 -3.92 4.18 7.92
C ILE A 59 -3.67 5.60 8.43
N ARG A 60 -4.75 6.31 8.79
CA ARG A 60 -4.64 7.67 9.29
C ARG A 60 -3.93 7.73 10.65
N ALA A 61 -4.24 6.80 11.54
CA ALA A 61 -3.65 6.77 12.88
C ALA A 61 -2.16 6.48 12.85
N VAL A 62 -1.71 5.59 11.95
CA VAL A 62 -0.30 5.22 11.82
C VAL A 62 0.52 6.38 11.25
N GLY A 63 -0.04 7.13 10.31
CA GLY A 63 0.59 8.35 9.80
C GLY A 63 1.77 8.13 8.86
N LEU A 64 2.02 6.90 8.42
CA LEU A 64 3.05 6.62 7.42
C LEU A 64 2.50 6.87 6.02
N PRO A 65 3.33 7.33 5.07
CA PRO A 65 2.88 7.42 3.69
C PRO A 65 2.47 6.03 3.19
N THR A 66 1.24 5.92 2.70
CA THR A 66 0.66 4.65 2.27
C THR A 66 0.22 4.76 0.81
N ILE A 67 0.63 3.80 -0.01
CA ILE A 67 0.21 3.70 -1.41
C ILE A 67 -0.76 2.53 -1.52
N GLU A 68 -1.95 2.79 -2.02
CA GLU A 68 -2.96 1.78 -2.30
C GLU A 68 -2.64 1.09 -3.63
N VAL A 69 -2.67 -0.24 -3.67
CA VAL A 69 -2.36 -1.02 -4.87
C VAL A 69 -3.46 -2.02 -5.17
N HIS A 70 -3.81 -2.12 -6.43
CA HIS A 70 -4.72 -3.15 -6.95
C HIS A 70 -4.10 -3.78 -8.20
N LEU A 71 -4.18 -5.10 -8.32
CA LEU A 71 -3.65 -5.80 -9.49
C LEU A 71 -4.51 -5.57 -10.72
N THR A 72 -5.84 -5.48 -10.55
CA THR A 72 -6.78 -5.24 -11.63
C THR A 72 -7.17 -3.77 -11.72
N ASN A 73 -7.67 -3.36 -12.89
CA ASN A 73 -8.31 -2.06 -13.01
C ASN A 73 -9.69 -2.13 -12.34
N ILE A 74 -9.81 -1.54 -11.14
CA ILE A 74 -11.04 -1.61 -10.36
C ILE A 74 -12.23 -0.96 -11.08
N TYR A 75 -11.98 -0.05 -11.99
CA TYR A 75 -13.03 0.62 -12.76
C TYR A 75 -13.57 -0.22 -13.91
N ALA A 76 -12.88 -1.31 -14.26
CA ALA A 76 -13.32 -2.27 -15.25
C ALA A 76 -14.08 -3.44 -14.62
N ARG A 77 -14.30 -3.40 -13.32
CA ARG A 77 -14.99 -4.45 -12.55
C ARG A 77 -16.38 -3.96 -12.13
N GLU A 78 -16.99 -4.67 -11.20
CA GLU A 78 -18.36 -4.34 -10.74
C GLU A 78 -18.41 -2.94 -10.14
N PRO A 79 -19.55 -2.23 -10.27
CA PRO A 79 -19.67 -0.86 -9.77
C PRO A 79 -19.31 -0.68 -8.29
N PHE A 80 -19.59 -1.70 -7.44
CA PHE A 80 -19.24 -1.59 -6.02
C PHE A 80 -17.73 -1.57 -5.75
N ARG A 81 -16.90 -1.88 -6.77
CA ARG A 81 -15.44 -1.80 -6.66
C ARG A 81 -14.87 -0.47 -7.14
N HIS A 82 -15.72 0.40 -7.69
CA HIS A 82 -15.23 1.67 -8.26
C HIS A 82 -14.87 2.69 -7.19
N GLN A 83 -15.39 2.53 -5.97
CA GLN A 83 -15.07 3.45 -4.89
C GLN A 83 -14.16 2.79 -3.87
N SER A 84 -13.07 3.48 -3.53
CA SER A 84 -12.17 3.08 -2.45
C SER A 84 -12.47 3.93 -1.22
N VAL A 85 -12.80 3.30 -0.10
CA VAL A 85 -13.00 4.03 1.16
C VAL A 85 -11.67 4.31 1.86
N ILE A 86 -10.59 3.62 1.49
CA ILE A 86 -9.26 3.84 2.07
C ILE A 86 -8.42 4.86 1.29
N ALA A 87 -8.75 5.11 0.02
CA ALA A 87 -7.96 6.01 -0.84
C ALA A 87 -7.74 7.39 -0.22
N PRO A 88 -8.73 8.03 0.42
CA PRO A 88 -8.50 9.35 1.00
C PRO A 88 -7.45 9.38 2.12
N ALA A 89 -7.13 8.23 2.72
CA ALA A 89 -6.08 8.13 3.72
C ALA A 89 -4.71 7.83 3.11
N CYS A 90 -4.66 7.46 1.85
CA CYS A 90 -3.42 7.11 1.13
C CYS A 90 -2.87 8.31 0.39
N VAL A 91 -1.54 8.31 0.13
CA VAL A 91 -0.92 9.39 -0.67
C VAL A 91 -1.18 9.20 -2.15
N GLY A 92 -1.45 7.99 -2.61
CA GLY A 92 -1.75 7.71 -4.00
C GLY A 92 -2.24 6.30 -4.21
N GLN A 93 -2.61 6.00 -5.45
CA GLN A 93 -3.19 4.73 -5.82
C GLN A 93 -2.59 4.26 -7.15
N ILE A 94 -2.31 2.97 -7.24
CA ILE A 94 -1.88 2.31 -8.48
C ILE A 94 -2.77 1.11 -8.70
N SER A 95 -3.36 0.98 -9.88
CA SER A 95 -4.22 -0.15 -10.20
C SER A 95 -4.12 -0.52 -11.67
N GLY A 96 -4.29 -1.82 -11.97
CA GLY A 96 -4.53 -2.27 -13.33
C GLY A 96 -3.36 -2.87 -14.08
N PHE A 97 -2.18 -3.02 -13.48
CA PHE A 97 -0.98 -3.49 -14.17
C PHE A 97 -0.53 -4.86 -13.70
N GLY A 98 -1.44 -5.64 -13.09
CA GLY A 98 -1.10 -6.96 -12.59
C GLY A 98 -0.01 -6.91 -11.53
N ALA A 99 0.85 -7.91 -11.51
CA ALA A 99 1.95 -7.98 -10.55
C ALA A 99 2.91 -6.79 -10.67
N HIS A 100 3.01 -6.20 -11.85
CA HIS A 100 3.86 -5.03 -12.07
C HIS A 100 3.41 -3.82 -11.25
N SER A 101 2.14 -3.78 -10.83
CA SER A 101 1.61 -2.72 -9.97
C SER A 101 2.42 -2.58 -8.68
N TYR A 102 2.88 -3.69 -8.11
CA TYR A 102 3.73 -3.64 -6.91
C TYR A 102 5.08 -3.00 -7.19
N LEU A 103 5.68 -3.28 -8.34
CA LEU A 103 6.96 -2.66 -8.71
C LEU A 103 6.79 -1.15 -8.88
N LEU A 104 5.70 -0.73 -9.49
CA LEU A 104 5.38 0.70 -9.63
C LEU A 104 5.17 1.35 -8.27
N ALA A 105 4.53 0.65 -7.33
CA ALA A 105 4.32 1.16 -5.99
C ALA A 105 5.65 1.30 -5.24
N VAL A 106 6.56 0.33 -5.38
CA VAL A 106 7.90 0.42 -4.79
C VAL A 106 8.65 1.62 -5.36
N GLN A 107 8.58 1.82 -6.67
CA GLN A 107 9.21 2.96 -7.32
C GLN A 107 8.65 4.29 -6.80
N ALA A 108 7.32 4.38 -6.68
CA ALA A 108 6.66 5.57 -6.16
C ALA A 108 7.05 5.83 -4.71
N MET A 109 7.12 4.77 -3.89
CA MET A 109 7.53 4.91 -2.49
C MET A 109 8.97 5.38 -2.37
N ALA A 110 9.88 4.84 -3.19
CA ALA A 110 11.27 5.29 -3.22
C ALA A 110 11.35 6.79 -3.50
N TYR A 111 10.57 7.26 -4.45
CA TYR A 111 10.49 8.69 -4.75
C TYR A 111 10.00 9.51 -3.56
N LEU A 112 8.93 9.04 -2.91
CA LEU A 112 8.35 9.76 -1.77
C LEU A 112 9.34 9.86 -0.61
N LEU A 113 10.03 8.78 -0.29
CA LEU A 113 11.00 8.75 0.81
C LEU A 113 12.23 9.60 0.49
N GLN A 114 12.71 9.56 -0.73
CA GLN A 114 13.82 10.40 -1.19
C GLN A 114 13.46 11.87 -1.15
N LYS A 115 12.26 12.22 -1.61
CA LYS A 115 11.76 13.60 -1.60
C LYS A 115 11.74 14.15 -0.17
N THR A 116 11.26 13.35 0.79
CA THR A 116 11.24 13.75 2.20
C THR A 116 12.66 14.02 2.70
N ALA A 117 13.62 13.14 2.37
CA ALA A 117 15.01 13.33 2.76
C ALA A 117 15.61 14.60 2.15
N GLU A 118 15.27 14.90 0.90
CA GLU A 118 15.77 16.10 0.21
C GLU A 118 15.23 17.40 0.80
N GLN A 119 14.07 17.34 1.45
CA GLN A 119 13.44 18.51 2.08
C GLN A 119 14.05 18.82 3.45
N VAL A 120 14.81 17.92 3.98
CA VAL A 120 15.54 18.11 5.24
C VAL A 120 16.83 18.87 5.00
#